data_bdeb84528a7a26a972e8e581c2bfe9b6
#
_entry.id   bdeb84528a7a26a972e8e581c2bfe9b6
#
_cell.length_a   1.000
_cell.length_b   1.000
_cell.length_c   1.000
_cell.angle_alpha   90.00
_cell.angle_beta   90.00
_cell.angle_gamma   90.00
#
_symmetry.space_group_name_H-M   'P 1'
#
loop_
_entity.id
_entity.type
_entity.pdbx_description
1 polymer ?
#
loop_
_entity_poly.entity_id
_entity_poly.type
_entity_poly.pdbx_seq_one_letter_code
_entity_poly.pdbx_strand_id
1 'polypeptide(L)'
;LKNAVKPPNEKLDLVVGSEVTGIMVHESVGHPFEADRIFGREAAQAGESFVHKSMLNSRIGNDAVTVIDDPLVENSAGYYEYDDEGVKARRRFLIKDGMINEFLHNRETAAEMNLKSNGAARAEDFDKEAIVRMANTFLLPGEFNEEELFNGIKKGVYMKDFTEWNIDDKRFQMKFVGSNAFLIENGKIT
;
A
#
# COMPACT_ATOMS: atom_id res chain seq x y z
N LEU A 1 11.86 2.23 28.69
CA LEU A 1 13.18 2.53 28.09
C LEU A 1 14.39 2.00 28.89
N LYS A 2 14.24 1.67 30.20
CA LYS A 2 15.38 1.20 31.05
C LYS A 2 16.10 -0.05 30.47
N ASN A 3 15.41 -0.88 29.67
CA ASN A 3 15.95 -2.12 29.12
C ASN A 3 16.06 -2.05 27.57
N ALA A 4 15.91 -0.87 26.98
CA ALA A 4 16.01 -0.73 25.54
C ALA A 4 17.44 -0.99 25.06
N VAL A 5 17.57 -1.77 24.00
CA VAL A 5 18.83 -2.07 23.33
C VAL A 5 18.93 -1.29 22.01
N LYS A 6 20.15 -1.13 21.50
CA LYS A 6 20.32 -0.54 20.16
C LYS A 6 19.73 -1.47 19.10
N PRO A 7 19.03 -0.93 18.10
CA PRO A 7 18.54 -1.75 17.00
C PRO A 7 19.71 -2.41 16.28
N PRO A 8 19.55 -3.65 15.81
CA PRO A 8 20.57 -4.31 15.00
C PRO A 8 20.84 -3.53 13.70
N ASN A 9 22.12 -3.50 13.27
CA ASN A 9 22.53 -2.87 12.01
C ASN A 9 22.91 -3.94 11.00
N GLU A 10 21.93 -4.76 10.62
CA GLU A 10 22.10 -5.86 9.66
C GLU A 10 20.75 -6.17 8.98
N LYS A 11 20.76 -7.00 7.93
CA LYS A 11 19.54 -7.51 7.31
C LYS A 11 18.92 -8.57 8.22
N LEU A 12 17.67 -8.38 8.57
CA LEU A 12 16.90 -9.24 9.47
C LEU A 12 15.50 -9.46 8.94
N ASP A 13 14.87 -10.52 9.40
CA ASP A 13 13.45 -10.71 9.21
C ASP A 13 12.69 -9.61 9.97
N LEU A 14 11.68 -9.05 9.31
CA LEU A 14 10.86 -7.99 9.88
C LEU A 14 9.40 -8.44 9.92
N VAL A 15 8.82 -8.43 11.11
CA VAL A 15 7.37 -8.52 11.31
C VAL A 15 6.86 -7.12 11.63
N VAL A 16 5.77 -6.72 11.01
CA VAL A 16 5.19 -5.38 11.21
C VAL A 16 3.77 -5.49 11.73
N GLY A 17 3.42 -4.60 12.65
CA GLY A 17 2.06 -4.47 13.16
C GLY A 17 1.09 -3.92 12.10
N SER A 18 -0.20 -4.01 12.39
CA SER A 18 -1.26 -3.62 11.43
C SER A 18 -1.19 -2.15 11.01
N GLU A 19 -0.86 -1.24 11.92
CA GLU A 19 -0.72 0.18 11.62
C GLU A 19 0.45 0.44 10.67
N VAL A 20 1.60 -0.19 10.92
CA VAL A 20 2.78 -0.11 10.04
C VAL A 20 2.46 -0.71 8.68
N THR A 21 1.79 -1.87 8.65
CA THR A 21 1.34 -2.51 7.40
C THR A 21 0.41 -1.60 6.61
N GLY A 22 -0.54 -0.94 7.28
CA GLY A 22 -1.47 -0.02 6.64
C GLY A 22 -0.77 1.12 5.90
N ILE A 23 0.16 1.81 6.57
CA ILE A 23 0.90 2.92 5.94
C ILE A 23 1.87 2.42 4.86
N MET A 24 2.50 1.25 5.05
CA MET A 24 3.35 0.64 4.03
C MET A 24 2.56 0.33 2.76
N VAL A 25 1.36 -0.24 2.88
CA VAL A 25 0.49 -0.54 1.73
C VAL A 25 0.00 0.74 1.06
N HIS A 26 -0.39 1.75 1.85
CA HIS A 26 -0.77 3.06 1.35
C HIS A 26 0.33 3.68 0.48
N GLU A 27 1.56 3.72 1.00
CA GLU A 27 2.68 4.40 0.35
C GLU A 27 3.33 3.58 -0.77
N SER A 28 3.38 2.24 -0.65
CA SER A 28 4.10 1.38 -1.60
C SER A 28 3.23 0.71 -2.64
N VAL A 29 1.90 0.70 -2.45
CA VAL A 29 0.95 0.13 -3.40
C VAL A 29 -0.09 1.16 -3.79
N GLY A 30 -0.79 1.77 -2.83
CA GLY A 30 -1.86 2.72 -3.10
C GLY A 30 -1.43 3.82 -4.07
N HIS A 31 -0.53 4.69 -3.65
CA HIS A 31 -0.04 5.78 -4.48
C HIS A 31 0.71 5.34 -5.76
N PRO A 32 1.62 4.35 -5.72
CA PRO A 32 2.30 3.91 -6.95
C PRO A 32 1.37 3.34 -8.02
N PHE A 33 0.20 2.87 -7.63
CA PHE A 33 -0.78 2.28 -8.55
C PHE A 33 -1.82 3.29 -9.05
N GLU A 34 -1.74 4.57 -8.66
CA GLU A 34 -2.51 5.66 -9.26
C GLU A 34 -2.00 5.91 -10.70
N ALA A 35 -2.85 5.68 -11.69
CA ALA A 35 -2.42 5.66 -13.09
C ALA A 35 -1.93 7.03 -13.61
N ASP A 36 -2.44 8.12 -13.09
CA ASP A 36 -1.94 9.47 -13.41
C ASP A 36 -0.47 9.66 -12.99
N ARG A 37 -0.05 9.08 -11.86
CA ARG A 37 1.35 9.05 -11.44
C ARG A 37 2.21 8.16 -12.34
N ILE A 38 1.68 6.98 -12.70
CA ILE A 38 2.35 6.06 -13.64
C ILE A 38 2.61 6.73 -14.99
N PHE A 39 1.72 7.64 -15.39
CA PHE A 39 1.81 8.38 -16.65
C PHE A 39 2.57 9.71 -16.52
N GLY A 40 3.03 10.06 -15.32
CA GLY A 40 3.82 11.25 -15.05
C GLY A 40 3.01 12.55 -14.93
N ARG A 41 1.67 12.48 -14.88
CA ARG A 41 0.82 13.67 -14.79
C ARG A 41 0.99 14.43 -13.47
N GLU A 42 1.21 13.72 -12.37
CA GLU A 42 1.36 14.28 -11.03
C GLU A 42 2.81 14.43 -10.54
N ALA A 43 3.79 14.18 -11.39
CA ALA A 43 5.20 14.21 -11.02
C ALA A 43 5.62 15.50 -10.30
N ALA A 44 5.03 16.63 -10.65
CA ALA A 44 5.38 17.93 -10.07
C ALA A 44 4.86 18.16 -8.64
N GLN A 45 3.79 17.48 -8.21
CA GLN A 45 3.14 17.75 -6.92
C GLN A 45 3.29 16.61 -5.91
N ALA A 46 3.32 15.39 -6.38
CA ALA A 46 3.20 14.23 -5.52
C ALA A 46 4.20 13.12 -5.85
N GLY A 47 5.20 13.44 -6.62
CA GLY A 47 6.18 12.50 -7.11
C GLY A 47 5.66 11.58 -8.21
N GLU A 48 6.58 10.86 -8.79
CA GLU A 48 6.34 9.85 -9.81
C GLU A 48 5.98 8.50 -9.16
N SER A 49 5.88 7.46 -9.97
CA SER A 49 5.79 6.09 -9.51
C SER A 49 6.98 5.28 -9.98
N PHE A 50 7.41 4.29 -9.20
CA PHE A 50 8.32 3.25 -9.67
C PHE A 50 7.60 2.23 -10.56
N VAL A 51 6.26 2.21 -10.51
CA VAL A 51 5.43 1.31 -11.32
C VAL A 51 5.29 1.87 -12.74
N HIS A 52 5.38 1.00 -13.74
CA HIS A 52 5.23 1.32 -15.14
C HIS A 52 4.10 0.50 -15.78
N LYS A 53 3.50 1.01 -16.87
CA LYS A 53 2.43 0.33 -17.62
C LYS A 53 2.78 -1.13 -17.97
N SER A 54 4.05 -1.38 -18.32
CA SER A 54 4.53 -2.72 -18.70
C SER A 54 4.62 -3.73 -17.54
N MET A 55 4.50 -3.27 -16.30
CA MET A 55 4.51 -4.14 -15.12
C MET A 55 3.16 -4.82 -14.87
N LEU A 56 2.10 -4.41 -15.55
CA LEU A 56 0.80 -5.09 -15.42
C LEU A 56 0.95 -6.57 -15.73
N ASN A 57 0.38 -7.44 -14.89
CA ASN A 57 0.52 -8.89 -14.90
C ASN A 57 1.94 -9.41 -14.59
N SER A 58 2.85 -8.59 -14.10
CA SER A 58 4.15 -9.06 -13.60
C SER A 58 4.10 -9.39 -12.10
N ARG A 59 5.01 -10.25 -11.68
CA ARG A 59 5.15 -10.60 -10.25
C ARG A 59 5.91 -9.52 -9.52
N ILE A 60 5.36 -9.07 -8.39
CA ILE A 60 5.96 -8.09 -7.49
C ILE A 60 6.12 -8.59 -6.06
N GLY A 61 5.40 -9.64 -5.69
CA GLY A 61 5.41 -10.19 -4.34
C GLY A 61 5.25 -11.70 -4.28
N ASN A 62 5.19 -12.23 -3.07
CA ASN A 62 4.87 -13.63 -2.82
C ASN A 62 3.37 -13.91 -3.09
N ASP A 63 3.00 -15.15 -3.38
CA ASP A 63 1.62 -15.58 -3.66
C ASP A 63 0.65 -15.29 -2.51
N ALA A 64 1.14 -15.21 -1.28
CA ALA A 64 0.34 -14.83 -0.11
C ALA A 64 -0.08 -13.34 -0.10
N VAL A 65 0.49 -12.50 -0.98
CA VAL A 65 0.24 -11.06 -0.98
C VAL A 65 -0.92 -10.73 -1.90
N THR A 66 -2.03 -10.30 -1.32
CA THR A 66 -3.15 -9.69 -2.08
C THR A 66 -3.50 -8.34 -1.46
N VAL A 67 -3.35 -7.28 -2.25
CA VAL A 67 -3.67 -5.90 -1.86
C VAL A 67 -4.86 -5.43 -2.65
N ILE A 68 -5.85 -4.92 -1.96
CA ILE A 68 -7.06 -4.34 -2.56
C ILE A 68 -7.21 -2.86 -2.23
N ASP A 69 -7.96 -2.17 -3.06
CA ASP A 69 -8.50 -0.86 -2.78
C ASP A 69 -10.03 -0.95 -2.90
N ASP A 70 -10.73 -0.71 -1.79
CA ASP A 70 -12.17 -0.94 -1.69
C ASP A 70 -12.92 0.32 -1.23
N PRO A 71 -13.60 1.02 -2.15
CA PRO A 71 -14.43 2.18 -1.79
C PRO A 71 -15.74 1.81 -1.10
N LEU A 72 -16.10 0.53 -1.03
CA LEU A 72 -17.38 0.07 -0.47
C LEU A 72 -17.27 -0.43 0.98
N VAL A 73 -16.17 -0.12 1.66
CA VAL A 73 -16.02 -0.42 3.09
C VAL A 73 -16.90 0.56 3.88
N GLU A 74 -18.00 0.05 4.42
CA GLU A 74 -18.96 0.86 5.17
C GLU A 74 -18.31 1.57 6.37
N ASN A 75 -18.75 2.80 6.64
CA ASN A 75 -18.25 3.65 7.72
C ASN A 75 -16.76 4.02 7.66
N SER A 76 -16.08 3.77 6.53
CA SER A 76 -14.71 4.21 6.32
C SER A 76 -14.66 5.64 5.76
N ALA A 77 -13.52 6.31 5.97
CA ALA A 77 -13.29 7.65 5.41
C ALA A 77 -13.20 7.66 3.87
N GLY A 78 -12.88 6.52 3.26
CA GLY A 78 -12.78 6.35 1.81
C GLY A 78 -14.02 5.76 1.15
N TYR A 79 -15.20 5.77 1.84
CA TYR A 79 -16.44 5.21 1.31
C TYR A 79 -17.06 6.11 0.24
N TYR A 80 -17.43 5.53 -0.91
CA TYR A 80 -18.32 6.14 -1.91
C TYR A 80 -18.92 5.06 -2.82
N GLU A 81 -20.13 5.32 -3.36
CA GLU A 81 -20.83 4.43 -4.30
C GLU A 81 -20.52 4.77 -5.78
N TYR A 82 -20.21 6.03 -6.04
CA TYR A 82 -19.81 6.55 -7.33
C TYR A 82 -18.64 7.50 -7.14
N ASP A 83 -17.67 7.44 -8.04
CA ASP A 83 -16.57 8.41 -8.05
C ASP A 83 -17.04 9.77 -8.60
N ASP A 84 -16.16 10.78 -8.57
CA ASP A 84 -16.51 12.15 -8.98
C ASP A 84 -16.66 12.32 -10.50
N GLU A 85 -16.42 11.27 -11.29
CA GLU A 85 -16.79 11.18 -12.69
C GLU A 85 -18.10 10.41 -12.92
N GLY A 86 -18.80 10.00 -11.86
CA GLY A 86 -20.05 9.23 -11.93
C GLY A 86 -19.85 7.76 -12.32
N VAL A 87 -18.67 7.22 -12.18
CA VAL A 87 -18.40 5.80 -12.41
C VAL A 87 -18.72 5.03 -11.14
N LYS A 88 -19.49 3.94 -11.28
CA LYS A 88 -19.87 3.11 -10.12
C LYS A 88 -18.64 2.48 -9.47
N ALA A 89 -18.54 2.67 -8.17
CA ALA A 89 -17.47 2.11 -7.35
C ALA A 89 -17.51 0.58 -7.30
N ARG A 90 -16.34 -0.02 -7.24
CA ARG A 90 -16.16 -1.46 -7.02
C ARG A 90 -14.84 -1.72 -6.30
N ARG A 91 -14.74 -2.86 -5.66
CA ARG A 91 -13.45 -3.37 -5.17
C ARG A 91 -12.47 -3.55 -6.32
N ARG A 92 -11.24 -3.14 -6.10
CA ARG A 92 -10.11 -3.20 -7.04
C ARG A 92 -9.00 -4.07 -6.43
N PHE A 93 -8.55 -5.06 -7.16
CA PHE A 93 -7.42 -5.90 -6.76
C PHE A 93 -6.15 -5.33 -7.39
N LEU A 94 -5.42 -4.53 -6.63
CA LEU A 94 -4.18 -3.91 -7.12
C LEU A 94 -3.09 -4.95 -7.30
N ILE A 95 -2.86 -5.76 -6.26
CA ILE A 95 -2.01 -6.94 -6.30
C ILE A 95 -2.88 -8.14 -5.96
N LYS A 96 -2.82 -9.18 -6.76
CA LYS A 96 -3.52 -10.44 -6.52
C LYS A 96 -2.53 -11.59 -6.60
N ASP A 97 -2.43 -12.37 -5.53
CA ASP A 97 -1.53 -13.53 -5.44
C ASP A 97 -0.08 -13.17 -5.87
N GLY A 98 0.41 -12.02 -5.39
CA GLY A 98 1.73 -11.47 -5.71
C GLY A 98 1.91 -10.89 -7.09
N MET A 99 0.86 -10.84 -7.91
CA MET A 99 0.88 -10.30 -9.27
C MET A 99 0.24 -8.91 -9.33
N ILE A 100 0.82 -7.97 -10.05
CA ILE A 100 0.17 -6.69 -10.36
C ILE A 100 -1.04 -6.97 -11.24
N ASN A 101 -2.25 -6.69 -10.73
CA ASN A 101 -3.48 -7.10 -11.38
C ASN A 101 -4.21 -5.96 -12.09
N GLU A 102 -4.32 -4.80 -11.44
CA GLU A 102 -4.89 -3.59 -12.04
C GLU A 102 -4.31 -2.34 -11.39
N PHE A 103 -4.39 -1.21 -12.09
CA PHE A 103 -4.09 0.11 -11.57
C PHE A 103 -5.39 0.84 -11.21
N LEU A 104 -5.27 1.91 -10.45
CA LEU A 104 -6.38 2.83 -10.20
C LEU A 104 -6.54 3.75 -11.41
N HIS A 105 -7.77 3.90 -11.90
CA HIS A 105 -8.06 4.65 -13.11
C HIS A 105 -9.25 5.59 -12.95
N ASN A 106 -9.11 6.81 -13.48
CA ASN A 106 -10.20 7.64 -13.92
C ASN A 106 -10.55 7.33 -15.41
N ARG A 107 -11.44 8.07 -16.04
CA ARG A 107 -11.80 7.84 -17.46
C ARG A 107 -10.66 8.13 -18.42
N GLU A 108 -9.89 9.19 -18.17
CA GLU A 108 -8.77 9.59 -19.01
C GLU A 108 -7.67 8.53 -19.02
N THR A 109 -7.17 8.16 -17.85
CA THR A 109 -6.08 7.17 -17.71
C THR A 109 -6.50 5.78 -18.18
N ALA A 110 -7.77 5.42 -18.00
CA ALA A 110 -8.30 4.17 -18.52
C ALA A 110 -8.33 4.16 -20.05
N ALA A 111 -8.73 5.28 -20.68
CA ALA A 111 -8.75 5.39 -22.14
C ALA A 111 -7.35 5.24 -22.75
N GLU A 112 -6.30 5.77 -22.11
CA GLU A 112 -4.91 5.60 -22.55
C GLU A 112 -4.45 4.14 -22.59
N MET A 113 -5.06 3.28 -21.79
CA MET A 113 -4.78 1.84 -21.75
C MET A 113 -5.83 1.00 -22.50
N ASN A 114 -6.78 1.63 -23.20
CA ASN A 114 -7.94 0.96 -23.82
C ASN A 114 -8.77 0.15 -22.82
N LEU A 115 -8.90 0.66 -21.59
CA LEU A 115 -9.69 0.08 -20.51
C LEU A 115 -10.92 0.95 -20.20
N LYS A 116 -11.77 0.45 -19.29
CA LYS A 116 -12.82 1.26 -18.67
C LYS A 116 -12.35 1.73 -17.30
N SER A 117 -12.74 2.96 -16.92
CA SER A 117 -12.50 3.45 -15.56
C SER A 117 -13.02 2.45 -14.52
N ASN A 118 -12.28 2.31 -13.43
CA ASN A 118 -12.65 1.46 -12.30
C ASN A 118 -13.16 2.25 -11.09
N GLY A 119 -13.55 3.51 -11.31
CA GLY A 119 -14.18 4.33 -10.31
C GLY A 119 -13.19 4.85 -9.25
N ALA A 120 -12.04 5.38 -9.69
CA ALA A 120 -11.02 5.92 -8.80
C ALA A 120 -10.78 7.43 -8.97
N ALA A 121 -11.68 8.13 -9.65
CA ALA A 121 -11.61 9.57 -9.82
C ALA A 121 -12.14 10.29 -8.57
N ARG A 122 -11.29 11.09 -7.92
CA ARG A 122 -11.70 11.87 -6.73
C ARG A 122 -11.19 13.30 -6.81
N ALA A 123 -12.07 14.25 -6.52
CA ALA A 123 -11.74 15.65 -6.39
C ALA A 123 -11.50 16.01 -4.92
N GLU A 124 -10.62 16.95 -4.67
CA GLU A 124 -10.41 17.51 -3.33
C GLU A 124 -11.62 18.31 -2.86
N ASP A 125 -12.27 19.04 -3.80
CA ASP A 125 -13.46 19.84 -3.55
C ASP A 125 -14.29 19.96 -4.84
N PHE A 126 -15.51 20.50 -4.75
CA PHE A 126 -16.46 20.61 -5.86
C PHE A 126 -15.96 21.46 -7.04
N ASP A 127 -15.00 22.35 -6.81
CA ASP A 127 -14.39 23.24 -7.83
C ASP A 127 -13.03 22.72 -8.33
N LYS A 128 -12.63 21.53 -7.92
CA LYS A 128 -11.35 20.91 -8.29
C LYS A 128 -11.53 19.81 -9.32
N GLU A 129 -10.50 19.61 -10.10
CA GLU A 129 -10.44 18.50 -11.04
C GLU A 129 -10.40 17.17 -10.30
N ALA A 130 -11.18 16.19 -10.76
CA ALA A 130 -11.11 14.83 -10.27
C ALA A 130 -9.87 14.13 -10.83
N ILE A 131 -8.98 13.69 -9.96
CA ILE A 131 -7.75 12.98 -10.27
C ILE A 131 -7.82 11.56 -9.75
N VAL A 132 -6.88 10.69 -10.17
CA VAL A 132 -6.85 9.32 -9.66
C VAL A 132 -6.43 9.30 -8.19
N ARG A 133 -7.25 8.70 -7.32
CA ARG A 133 -6.97 8.53 -5.90
C ARG A 133 -7.45 7.19 -5.39
N MET A 134 -6.66 6.61 -4.47
CA MET A 134 -7.10 5.45 -3.70
C MET A 134 -8.28 5.78 -2.78
N ALA A 135 -9.02 4.76 -2.39
CA ALA A 135 -10.09 4.82 -1.39
C ALA A 135 -9.60 4.20 -0.06
N ASN A 136 -9.93 2.95 0.19
CA ASN A 136 -9.44 2.19 1.33
C ASN A 136 -8.52 1.09 0.82
N THR A 137 -7.21 1.32 0.90
CA THR A 137 -6.21 0.38 0.41
C THR A 137 -5.64 -0.44 1.56
N PHE A 138 -5.71 -1.75 1.48
CA PHE A 138 -5.23 -2.65 2.53
C PHE A 138 -4.80 -4.02 2.00
N LEU A 139 -3.92 -4.66 2.78
CA LEU A 139 -3.52 -6.04 2.59
C LEU A 139 -4.63 -6.96 3.11
N LEU A 140 -5.05 -7.93 2.32
CA LEU A 140 -6.00 -8.94 2.78
C LEU A 140 -5.36 -9.83 3.85
N PRO A 141 -6.13 -10.27 4.86
CA PRO A 141 -5.63 -11.22 5.84
C PRO A 141 -5.16 -12.52 5.17
N GLY A 142 -4.04 -13.04 5.65
CA GLY A 142 -3.57 -14.39 5.33
C GLY A 142 -4.13 -15.45 6.28
N GLU A 143 -3.51 -16.63 6.26
CA GLU A 143 -3.96 -17.78 7.07
C GLU A 143 -3.32 -17.81 8.47
N PHE A 144 -2.23 -17.06 8.69
CA PHE A 144 -1.49 -17.04 9.96
C PHE A 144 -2.08 -16.07 10.96
N ASN A 145 -2.16 -16.49 12.22
CA ASN A 145 -2.39 -15.57 13.33
C ASN A 145 -1.07 -14.86 13.75
N GLU A 146 -1.17 -13.87 14.64
CA GLU A 146 -0.02 -13.06 15.04
C GLU A 146 1.12 -13.91 15.65
N GLU A 147 0.81 -14.91 16.47
CA GLU A 147 1.82 -15.77 17.09
C GLU A 147 2.54 -16.65 16.07
N GLU A 148 1.82 -17.12 15.07
CA GLU A 148 2.37 -17.93 13.99
C GLU A 148 3.33 -17.15 13.08
N LEU A 149 3.17 -15.82 12.96
CA LEU A 149 4.07 -14.98 12.19
C LEU A 149 5.50 -14.98 12.74
N PHE A 150 5.69 -15.25 14.01
CA PHE A 150 7.04 -15.33 14.62
C PHE A 150 7.70 -16.69 14.43
N ASN A 151 6.91 -17.71 14.14
CA ASN A 151 7.41 -19.08 14.01
C ASN A 151 8.46 -19.18 12.88
N GLY A 152 9.58 -19.83 13.18
CA GLY A 152 10.66 -20.02 12.21
C GLY A 152 11.64 -18.84 12.09
N ILE A 153 11.36 -17.70 12.66
CA ILE A 153 12.28 -16.56 12.69
C ILE A 153 13.35 -16.82 13.75
N LYS A 154 14.59 -17.03 13.29
CA LYS A 154 15.73 -17.22 14.21
C LYS A 154 16.17 -15.92 14.85
N LYS A 155 16.25 -14.86 14.06
CA LYS A 155 16.60 -13.51 14.49
C LYS A 155 15.85 -12.51 13.63
N GLY A 156 15.12 -11.59 14.26
CA GLY A 156 14.29 -10.62 13.56
C GLY A 156 13.91 -9.45 14.44
N VAL A 157 13.09 -8.58 13.92
CA VAL A 157 12.50 -7.44 14.61
C VAL A 157 10.98 -7.46 14.40
N TYR A 158 10.23 -7.28 15.46
CA TYR A 158 8.81 -6.93 15.42
C TYR A 158 8.66 -5.43 15.62
N MET A 159 8.30 -4.71 14.57
CA MET A 159 7.94 -3.29 14.64
C MET A 159 6.43 -3.18 14.77
N LYS A 160 5.97 -3.00 16.02
CA LYS A 160 4.54 -2.93 16.30
C LYS A 160 3.93 -1.62 15.85
N ASP A 161 4.58 -0.50 16.22
CA ASP A 161 4.13 0.85 15.93
C ASP A 161 5.29 1.70 15.40
N PHE A 162 4.98 2.85 14.80
CA PHE A 162 5.96 3.80 14.28
C PHE A 162 5.63 5.23 14.73
N THR A 163 6.62 6.12 14.67
CA THR A 163 6.46 7.56 14.93
C THR A 163 6.68 8.40 13.70
N GLU A 164 7.44 7.88 12.74
CA GLU A 164 7.85 8.63 11.56
C GLU A 164 8.08 7.68 10.39
N TRP A 165 7.71 8.13 9.20
CA TRP A 165 8.13 7.47 7.96
C TRP A 165 8.62 8.50 6.95
N ASN A 166 9.49 8.07 6.07
CA ASN A 166 9.98 8.84 4.92
C ASN A 166 9.93 7.94 3.70
N ILE A 167 9.59 8.52 2.57
CA ILE A 167 9.51 7.82 1.29
C ILE A 167 10.10 8.71 0.20
N ASP A 168 10.76 8.12 -0.79
CA ASP A 168 11.24 8.86 -1.95
C ASP A 168 10.09 9.22 -2.92
N ASP A 169 10.36 10.14 -3.84
CA ASP A 169 9.34 10.67 -4.78
C ASP A 169 8.74 9.57 -5.67
N LYS A 170 9.52 8.55 -6.03
CA LYS A 170 9.07 7.40 -6.81
C LYS A 170 8.39 6.33 -6.00
N ARG A 171 8.39 6.47 -4.66
CA ARG A 171 7.80 5.53 -3.72
C ARG A 171 8.41 4.12 -3.73
N PHE A 172 9.68 4.06 -4.11
CA PHE A 172 10.44 2.81 -4.20
C PHE A 172 11.17 2.47 -2.90
N GLN A 173 11.65 3.48 -2.17
CA GLN A 173 12.36 3.29 -0.91
C GLN A 173 11.62 3.96 0.24
N MET A 174 11.59 3.27 1.37
CA MET A 174 10.97 3.76 2.60
C MET A 174 11.91 3.61 3.78
N LYS A 175 11.75 4.51 4.75
CA LYS A 175 12.36 4.45 6.07
C LYS A 175 11.27 4.63 7.11
N PHE A 176 11.20 3.72 8.06
CA PHE A 176 10.34 3.85 9.24
C PHE A 176 11.17 3.99 10.51
N VAL A 177 10.68 4.79 11.45
CA VAL A 177 11.21 4.90 12.81
C VAL A 177 10.19 4.25 13.74
N GLY A 178 10.56 3.09 14.31
CA GLY A 178 9.70 2.37 15.25
C GLY A 178 9.61 3.08 16.59
N SER A 179 8.42 3.19 17.15
CA SER A 179 8.19 3.65 18.52
C SER A 179 8.16 2.47 19.50
N ASN A 180 7.52 1.38 19.12
CA ASN A 180 7.52 0.12 19.83
C ASN A 180 8.07 -0.96 18.89
N ALA A 181 9.29 -1.38 19.13
CA ALA A 181 9.95 -2.45 18.40
C ALA A 181 10.60 -3.42 19.36
N PHE A 182 10.56 -4.69 19.03
CA PHE A 182 11.03 -5.80 19.86
C PHE A 182 11.95 -6.69 19.04
N LEU A 183 12.93 -7.30 19.69
CA LEU A 183 13.71 -8.36 19.05
C LEU A 183 12.89 -9.65 18.99
N ILE A 184 13.12 -10.42 17.94
CA ILE A 184 12.62 -11.79 17.80
C ILE A 184 13.83 -12.71 17.85
N GLU A 185 13.84 -13.66 18.78
CA GLU A 185 14.86 -14.69 18.89
C GLU A 185 14.20 -16.06 19.00
N ASN A 186 14.52 -16.95 18.04
CA ASN A 186 14.00 -18.32 17.99
C ASN A 186 12.47 -18.38 18.11
N GLY A 187 11.76 -17.53 17.36
CA GLY A 187 10.30 -17.49 17.32
C GLY A 187 9.63 -16.78 18.49
N LYS A 188 10.37 -16.08 19.34
CA LYS A 188 9.83 -15.41 20.53
C LYS A 188 10.26 -13.95 20.59
N ILE A 189 9.35 -13.11 21.04
CA ILE A 189 9.62 -11.71 21.36
C ILE A 189 10.46 -11.64 22.65
N THR A 190 11.54 -10.85 22.63
CA THR A 190 12.49 -10.69 23.76
C THR A 190 12.67 -9.23 24.15
#